data_184095c0ee110c6dd4e591c837cacb6c
#
_entry.id   184095c0ee110c6dd4e591c837cacb6c
#
_cell.length_a   1.000
_cell.length_b   1.000
_cell.length_c   1.000
_cell.angle_alpha   90.00
_cell.angle_beta   90.00
_cell.angle_gamma   90.00
#
_symmetry.space_group_name_H-M   'P 1'
#
loop_
_entity.id
_entity.type
_entity.pdbx_description
1 polymer ?
#
loop_
_entity_poly.entity_id
_entity_poly.type
_entity_poly.pdbx_seq_one_letter_code
_entity_poly.pdbx_strand_id
1 'polypeptide(L)'
;MAKPKVLDLFCGAGGAAMGYHNAGYEIEGVDIEYQKNYPFKFHALDALDALDAGSHKYDLIHASPPCQKWARQTLKKNKKKLHNLIDIIRPKLIKTGIDYVIENIEGSPLNPYTIKLCGIMYDMKIFRHRLFECSFWIEQPHHISHRGKSLGNGYYCVVGNPNKRNGSLKKWKDAMGINWMTRSELVESVPPKYTEYIGKKYLEYYYGR
;
A
#
# COMPACT_ATOMS: atom_id res chain seq x y z
N MET A 1 17.67 -1.28 21.37
CA MET A 1 16.90 -2.40 20.80
C MET A 1 17.05 -2.39 19.29
N ALA A 2 17.04 -3.57 18.63
CA ALA A 2 17.05 -3.64 17.17
C ALA A 2 15.79 -2.98 16.59
N LYS A 3 15.88 -2.44 15.37
CA LYS A 3 14.71 -1.92 14.65
C LYS A 3 13.81 -3.08 14.24
N PRO A 4 12.48 -2.98 14.38
CA PRO A 4 11.57 -3.97 13.83
C PRO A 4 11.68 -4.01 12.30
N LYS A 5 11.39 -5.18 11.72
CA LYS A 5 11.57 -5.44 10.29
C LYS A 5 10.25 -5.68 9.58
N VAL A 6 10.09 -5.07 8.40
CA VAL A 6 8.95 -5.32 7.51
C VAL A 6 9.40 -5.98 6.22
N LEU A 7 8.68 -7.04 5.83
CA LEU A 7 8.72 -7.58 4.48
C LEU A 7 7.60 -6.94 3.66
N ASP A 8 7.96 -6.22 2.58
CA ASP A 8 7.02 -5.54 1.68
C ASP A 8 6.87 -6.35 0.38
N LEU A 9 5.77 -7.10 0.26
CA LEU A 9 5.45 -7.95 -0.88
C LEU A 9 4.64 -7.19 -1.93
N PHE A 10 4.92 -7.43 -3.21
CA PHE A 10 4.41 -6.66 -4.34
C PHE A 10 4.77 -5.18 -4.19
N CYS A 11 6.02 -4.94 -3.81
CA CYS A 11 6.47 -3.67 -3.26
C CYS A 11 6.50 -2.52 -4.28
N GLY A 12 6.45 -2.81 -5.59
CA GLY A 12 6.59 -1.80 -6.63
C GLY A 12 7.77 -0.87 -6.35
N ALA A 13 7.61 0.43 -6.57
CA ALA A 13 8.67 1.41 -6.30
C ALA A 13 8.70 1.92 -4.83
N GLY A 14 8.11 1.19 -3.88
CA GLY A 14 8.33 1.38 -2.44
C GLY A 14 7.52 2.47 -1.75
N GLY A 15 6.30 2.73 -2.21
CA GLY A 15 5.44 3.72 -1.54
C GLY A 15 5.00 3.28 -0.15
N ALA A 16 4.54 2.03 0.00
CA ALA A 16 4.22 1.43 1.29
C ALA A 16 5.47 1.29 2.17
N ALA A 17 6.56 0.79 1.61
CA ALA A 17 7.86 0.65 2.27
C ALA A 17 8.32 1.94 2.96
N MET A 18 8.24 3.07 2.24
CA MET A 18 8.66 4.37 2.78
C MET A 18 7.86 4.78 4.01
N GLY A 19 6.57 4.46 4.07
CA GLY A 19 5.76 4.76 5.25
C GLY A 19 6.19 3.97 6.49
N TYR A 20 6.45 2.68 6.34
CA TYR A 20 7.01 1.89 7.44
C TYR A 20 8.41 2.34 7.83
N HIS A 21 9.26 2.71 6.85
CA HIS A 21 10.56 3.31 7.15
C HIS A 21 10.44 4.58 8.01
N ASN A 22 9.51 5.48 7.66
CA ASN A 22 9.23 6.70 8.43
C ASN A 22 8.69 6.39 9.84
N ALA A 23 8.03 5.25 10.04
CA ALA A 23 7.59 4.76 11.33
C ALA A 23 8.72 4.09 12.15
N GLY A 24 9.93 3.92 11.56
CA GLY A 24 11.11 3.42 12.27
C GLY A 24 11.51 1.98 11.96
N TYR A 25 10.92 1.34 10.97
CA TYR A 25 11.23 -0.03 10.57
C TYR A 25 12.43 -0.13 9.63
N GLU A 26 13.09 -1.29 9.64
CA GLU A 26 13.97 -1.76 8.58
C GLU A 26 13.12 -2.49 7.53
N ILE A 27 13.36 -2.24 6.23
CA ILE A 27 12.50 -2.72 5.14
C ILE A 27 13.28 -3.61 4.19
N GLU A 28 12.67 -4.75 3.81
CA GLU A 28 13.08 -5.53 2.64
C GLU A 28 11.87 -5.66 1.70
N GLY A 29 12.06 -5.35 0.42
CA GLY A 29 11.04 -5.41 -0.62
C GLY A 29 11.18 -6.63 -1.52
N VAL A 30 10.03 -7.16 -1.96
CA VAL A 30 9.94 -8.26 -2.93
C VAL A 30 8.95 -7.88 -4.01
N ASP A 31 9.37 -8.02 -5.25
CA ASP A 31 8.52 -7.90 -6.43
C ASP A 31 9.02 -8.83 -7.52
N ILE A 32 8.14 -9.35 -8.37
CA ILE A 32 8.53 -10.23 -9.46
C ILE A 32 9.31 -9.47 -10.55
N GLU A 33 8.99 -8.18 -10.71
CA GLU A 33 9.66 -7.28 -11.66
C GLU A 33 10.75 -6.48 -10.93
N TYR A 34 11.92 -6.31 -11.57
CA TYR A 34 12.98 -5.48 -11.01
C TYR A 34 12.54 -4.03 -10.84
N GLN A 35 12.59 -3.52 -9.63
CA GLN A 35 12.14 -2.18 -9.27
C GLN A 35 13.32 -1.21 -9.13
N LYS A 36 13.70 -0.58 -10.25
CA LYS A 36 14.87 0.33 -10.33
C LYS A 36 14.84 1.46 -9.29
N ASN A 37 13.65 1.96 -8.97
CA ASN A 37 13.46 3.10 -8.09
C ASN A 37 13.08 2.71 -6.65
N TYR A 38 13.15 1.43 -6.29
CA TYR A 38 12.90 0.98 -4.92
C TYR A 38 14.03 1.45 -3.99
N PRO A 39 13.73 2.18 -2.90
CA PRO A 39 14.77 2.86 -2.11
C PRO A 39 15.42 2.02 -1.02
N PHE A 40 15.03 0.75 -0.86
CA PHE A 40 15.51 -0.14 0.22
C PHE A 40 16.11 -1.42 -0.35
N LYS A 41 16.45 -2.37 0.54
CA LYS A 41 16.89 -3.70 0.13
C LYS A 41 15.78 -4.41 -0.66
N PHE A 42 16.13 -4.96 -1.82
CA PHE A 42 15.18 -5.49 -2.79
C PHE A 42 15.56 -6.89 -3.27
N HIS A 43 14.54 -7.73 -3.47
CA HIS A 43 14.67 -9.06 -4.03
C HIS A 43 13.70 -9.22 -5.22
N ALA A 44 14.24 -9.52 -6.42
CA ALA A 44 13.45 -9.87 -7.60
C ALA A 44 13.01 -11.34 -7.46
N LEU A 45 11.82 -11.57 -6.90
CA LEU A 45 11.29 -12.89 -6.58
C LEU A 45 9.76 -12.86 -6.57
N ASP A 46 9.12 -13.99 -6.85
CA ASP A 46 7.68 -14.14 -6.63
C ASP A 46 7.34 -14.00 -5.13
N ALA A 47 6.28 -13.25 -4.82
CA ALA A 47 5.87 -12.99 -3.44
C ALA A 47 5.47 -14.26 -2.67
N LEU A 48 4.92 -15.27 -3.38
CA LEU A 48 4.53 -16.53 -2.75
C LEU A 48 5.78 -17.38 -2.43
N ASP A 49 6.77 -17.39 -3.32
CA ASP A 49 8.06 -18.06 -3.10
C ASP A 49 8.83 -17.38 -1.96
N ALA A 50 8.77 -16.05 -1.86
CA ALA A 50 9.39 -15.32 -0.76
C ALA A 50 8.82 -15.70 0.61
N LEU A 51 7.51 -15.94 0.72
CA LEU A 51 6.87 -16.43 1.94
C LEU A 51 7.30 -17.84 2.29
N ASP A 52 7.41 -18.72 1.29
CA ASP A 52 7.79 -20.11 1.46
C ASP A 52 9.30 -20.25 1.83
N ALA A 53 10.15 -19.33 1.38
CA ALA A 53 11.59 -19.31 1.71
C ALA A 53 11.91 -18.94 3.18
N GLY A 54 10.93 -18.45 3.93
CA GLY A 54 11.03 -18.15 5.36
C GLY A 54 10.89 -16.67 5.69
N SER A 55 9.84 -16.38 6.43
CA SER A 55 9.45 -15.04 6.85
C SER A 55 9.72 -14.74 8.34
N HIS A 56 10.17 -15.72 9.11
CA HIS A 56 10.35 -15.67 10.57
C HIS A 56 11.30 -14.58 11.11
N LYS A 57 12.06 -13.94 10.23
CA LYS A 57 12.97 -12.84 10.60
C LYS A 57 12.29 -11.45 10.57
N TYR A 58 11.03 -11.37 10.16
CA TYR A 58 10.27 -10.14 10.08
C TYR A 58 9.24 -10.05 11.20
N ASP A 59 8.97 -8.84 11.66
CA ASP A 59 7.98 -8.54 12.69
C ASP A 59 6.60 -8.26 12.08
N LEU A 60 6.57 -7.81 10.83
CA LEU A 60 5.36 -7.50 10.09
C LEU A 60 5.55 -7.80 8.60
N ILE A 61 4.48 -8.29 7.95
CA ILE A 61 4.46 -8.49 6.50
C ILE A 61 3.40 -7.57 5.89
N HIS A 62 3.80 -6.73 4.93
CA HIS A 62 2.88 -5.96 4.09
C HIS A 62 2.74 -6.62 2.72
N ALA A 63 1.52 -6.67 2.18
CA ALA A 63 1.25 -7.17 0.84
C ALA A 63 0.27 -6.26 0.10
N SER A 64 0.68 -5.74 -1.06
CA SER A 64 -0.17 -4.95 -1.96
C SER A 64 -0.41 -5.70 -3.29
N PRO A 65 -1.15 -6.82 -3.29
CA PRO A 65 -1.34 -7.62 -4.50
C PRO A 65 -2.08 -6.83 -5.58
N PRO A 66 -1.80 -7.11 -6.88
CA PRO A 66 -2.36 -6.38 -8.00
C PRO A 66 -3.87 -6.18 -7.93
N CYS A 67 -4.31 -4.92 -8.02
CA CYS A 67 -5.71 -4.51 -7.87
C CYS A 67 -6.52 -4.49 -9.19
N GLN A 68 -5.90 -4.81 -10.35
CA GLN A 68 -6.53 -4.64 -11.67
C GLN A 68 -7.85 -5.39 -11.81
N LYS A 69 -8.01 -6.54 -11.17
CA LYS A 69 -9.27 -7.30 -11.16
C LYS A 69 -10.44 -6.48 -10.59
N TRP A 70 -10.20 -5.65 -9.62
CA TRP A 70 -11.20 -4.88 -8.88
C TRP A 70 -11.34 -3.44 -9.37
N ALA A 71 -10.34 -2.93 -10.11
CA ALA A 71 -10.33 -1.56 -10.59
C ALA A 71 -11.55 -1.26 -11.48
N ARG A 72 -12.24 -0.14 -11.22
CA ARG A 72 -13.41 0.31 -11.99
C ARG A 72 -13.09 0.54 -13.46
N GLN A 73 -11.83 0.86 -13.78
CA GLN A 73 -11.35 1.16 -15.14
C GLN A 73 -11.03 -0.11 -15.94
N THR A 74 -10.91 -1.26 -15.32
CA THR A 74 -10.66 -2.53 -16.02
C THR A 74 -11.93 -3.02 -16.70
N LEU A 75 -11.84 -3.29 -18.01
CA LEU A 75 -12.98 -3.81 -18.77
C LEU A 75 -13.47 -5.14 -18.19
N LYS A 76 -14.80 -5.32 -18.12
CA LYS A 76 -15.42 -6.53 -17.54
C LYS A 76 -14.87 -7.84 -18.14
N LYS A 77 -14.62 -7.88 -19.46
CA LYS A 77 -14.04 -9.04 -20.16
C LYS A 77 -12.63 -9.39 -19.68
N ASN A 78 -11.84 -8.38 -19.30
CA ASN A 78 -10.48 -8.58 -18.83
C ASN A 78 -10.45 -9.01 -17.35
N LYS A 79 -11.40 -8.55 -16.53
CA LYS A 79 -11.51 -8.94 -15.11
C LYS A 79 -11.65 -10.44 -14.90
N LYS A 80 -12.35 -11.13 -15.81
CA LYS A 80 -12.53 -12.60 -15.75
C LYS A 80 -11.24 -13.39 -15.92
N LYS A 81 -10.25 -12.81 -16.62
CA LYS A 81 -8.94 -13.43 -16.87
C LYS A 81 -7.91 -13.18 -15.77
N LEU A 82 -8.18 -12.24 -14.86
CA LEU A 82 -7.25 -11.86 -13.80
C LEU A 82 -7.46 -12.73 -12.56
N HIS A 83 -6.37 -13.26 -12.02
CA HIS A 83 -6.38 -14.02 -10.78
C HIS A 83 -6.71 -13.15 -9.57
N ASN A 84 -7.35 -13.74 -8.57
CA ASN A 84 -7.54 -13.10 -7.27
C ASN A 84 -6.37 -13.51 -6.35
N LEU A 85 -5.32 -12.74 -6.37
CA LEU A 85 -4.13 -13.04 -5.57
C LEU A 85 -4.38 -12.85 -4.07
N ILE A 86 -5.40 -12.09 -3.66
CA ILE A 86 -5.75 -11.92 -2.23
C ILE A 86 -6.15 -13.28 -1.62
N ASP A 87 -6.98 -14.06 -2.33
CA ASP A 87 -7.42 -15.38 -1.84
C ASP A 87 -6.26 -16.39 -1.79
N ILE A 88 -5.22 -16.18 -2.57
CA ILE A 88 -4.03 -17.05 -2.59
C ILE A 88 -3.05 -16.65 -1.50
N ILE A 89 -2.77 -15.36 -1.34
CA ILE A 89 -1.74 -14.88 -0.42
C ILE A 89 -2.21 -14.89 1.04
N ARG A 90 -3.47 -14.56 1.31
CA ARG A 90 -4.00 -14.50 2.69
C ARG A 90 -3.78 -15.81 3.47
N PRO A 91 -4.12 -17.02 2.96
CA PRO A 91 -3.84 -18.25 3.68
C PRO A 91 -2.34 -18.49 3.96
N LYS A 92 -1.47 -18.07 3.02
CA LYS A 92 -0.02 -18.15 3.22
C LYS A 92 0.46 -17.20 4.30
N LEU A 93 -0.02 -15.95 4.33
CA LEU A 93 0.28 -14.98 5.38
C LEU A 93 -0.15 -15.51 6.75
N ILE A 94 -1.37 -16.02 6.87
CA ILE A 94 -1.87 -16.63 8.13
C ILE A 94 -0.96 -17.78 8.56
N LYS A 95 -0.52 -18.63 7.64
CA LYS A 95 0.37 -19.78 7.94
C LYS A 95 1.74 -19.35 8.47
N THR A 96 2.23 -18.15 8.16
CA THR A 96 3.52 -17.67 8.69
C THR A 96 3.48 -17.45 10.20
N GLY A 97 2.32 -17.21 10.79
CA GLY A 97 2.16 -16.81 12.20
C GLY A 97 2.67 -15.41 12.51
N ILE A 98 3.08 -14.64 11.49
CA ILE A 98 3.52 -13.25 11.60
C ILE A 98 2.35 -12.34 11.31
N ASP A 99 2.27 -11.21 12.01
CA ASP A 99 1.27 -10.21 11.72
C ASP A 99 1.42 -9.64 10.31
N TYR A 100 0.27 -9.37 9.68
CA TYR A 100 0.26 -8.92 8.30
C TYR A 100 -0.74 -7.78 8.04
N VAL A 101 -0.48 -7.09 6.95
CA VAL A 101 -1.36 -6.08 6.35
C VAL A 101 -1.53 -6.41 4.87
N ILE A 102 -2.79 -6.56 4.41
CA ILE A 102 -3.11 -6.66 2.98
C ILE A 102 -3.75 -5.36 2.53
N GLU A 103 -3.11 -4.67 1.58
CA GLU A 103 -3.65 -3.45 0.99
C GLU A 103 -4.37 -3.77 -0.33
N ASN A 104 -5.49 -3.09 -0.58
CA ASN A 104 -6.10 -3.06 -1.90
C ASN A 104 -7.11 -1.90 -2.04
N ILE A 105 -7.83 -1.86 -3.17
CA ILE A 105 -8.83 -0.84 -3.48
C ILE A 105 -10.23 -1.27 -3.05
N GLU A 106 -11.18 -0.32 -3.01
CA GLU A 106 -12.60 -0.62 -2.77
C GLU A 106 -13.15 -1.63 -3.80
N GLY A 107 -13.90 -2.61 -3.32
CA GLY A 107 -14.47 -3.71 -4.10
C GLY A 107 -13.59 -4.95 -4.19
N SER A 108 -12.39 -4.95 -3.60
CA SER A 108 -11.56 -6.15 -3.42
C SER A 108 -12.11 -7.03 -2.28
N PRO A 109 -11.83 -8.35 -2.27
CA PRO A 109 -12.37 -9.29 -1.28
C PRO A 109 -11.55 -9.30 0.01
N LEU A 110 -11.30 -8.10 0.57
CA LEU A 110 -10.70 -7.97 1.89
C LEU A 110 -11.73 -8.31 2.98
N ASN A 111 -11.22 -8.62 4.17
CA ASN A 111 -12.05 -8.85 5.35
C ASN A 111 -12.95 -7.63 5.64
N PRO A 112 -14.20 -7.79 6.10
CA PRO A 112 -15.10 -6.67 6.39
C PRO A 112 -14.60 -5.71 7.48
N TYR A 113 -13.67 -6.12 8.32
CA TYR A 113 -13.07 -5.27 9.39
C TYR A 113 -11.83 -4.49 8.92
N THR A 114 -11.72 -4.22 7.63
CA THR A 114 -10.63 -3.39 7.09
C THR A 114 -10.78 -1.93 7.49
N ILE A 115 -9.64 -1.25 7.70
CA ILE A 115 -9.63 0.20 7.79
C ILE A 115 -9.55 0.83 6.38
N LYS A 116 -10.18 1.99 6.23
CA LYS A 116 -10.13 2.79 5.00
C LYS A 116 -9.38 4.08 5.24
N LEU A 117 -8.29 4.29 4.50
CA LEU A 117 -7.50 5.50 4.55
C LEU A 117 -7.69 6.35 3.29
N CYS A 118 -7.62 7.66 3.45
CA CYS A 118 -7.76 8.65 2.39
C CYS A 118 -6.73 9.76 2.59
N GLY A 119 -6.19 10.32 1.50
CA GLY A 119 -5.14 11.35 1.57
C GLY A 119 -5.53 12.56 2.39
N ILE A 120 -6.77 13.01 2.31
CA ILE A 120 -7.23 14.18 3.08
C ILE A 120 -7.21 13.98 4.60
N MET A 121 -7.17 12.74 5.10
CA MET A 121 -7.04 12.43 6.53
C MET A 121 -5.63 12.77 7.05
N TYR A 122 -4.68 12.99 6.16
CA TYR A 122 -3.27 13.28 6.41
C TYR A 122 -2.82 14.59 5.75
N ASP A 123 -3.74 15.53 5.54
CA ASP A 123 -3.52 16.84 4.89
C ASP A 123 -2.92 16.76 3.47
N MET A 124 -3.03 15.59 2.84
CA MET A 124 -2.59 15.40 1.47
C MET A 124 -3.60 15.97 0.47
N LYS A 125 -3.12 16.46 -0.66
CA LYS A 125 -3.98 17.04 -1.71
C LYS A 125 -4.47 15.99 -2.71
N ILE A 126 -4.84 14.78 -2.22
CA ILE A 126 -5.35 13.67 -3.02
C ILE A 126 -6.56 12.99 -2.37
N PHE A 127 -7.45 12.44 -3.20
CA PHE A 127 -8.57 11.57 -2.80
C PHE A 127 -8.26 10.12 -3.18
N ARG A 128 -7.30 9.50 -2.50
CA ARG A 128 -6.84 8.15 -2.81
C ARG A 128 -7.26 7.18 -1.71
N HIS A 129 -8.49 6.65 -1.82
CA HIS A 129 -8.95 5.63 -0.88
C HIS A 129 -8.18 4.32 -1.06
N ARG A 130 -7.75 3.76 0.04
CA ARG A 130 -7.17 2.42 0.14
C ARG A 130 -7.74 1.70 1.35
N LEU A 131 -7.93 0.40 1.19
CA LEU A 131 -8.37 -0.50 2.25
C LEU A 131 -7.18 -1.29 2.76
N PHE A 132 -7.13 -1.52 4.06
CA PHE A 132 -6.08 -2.28 4.72
C PHE A 132 -6.71 -3.31 5.65
N GLU A 133 -6.59 -4.59 5.31
CA GLU A 133 -6.89 -5.72 6.16
C GLU A 133 -5.67 -5.96 7.04
N CYS A 134 -5.82 -5.82 8.36
CA CYS A 134 -4.75 -6.06 9.32
C CYS A 134 -5.08 -7.32 10.15
N SER A 135 -4.08 -8.17 10.43
CA SER A 135 -4.23 -9.33 11.33
C SER A 135 -4.33 -8.93 12.80
N PHE A 136 -4.02 -7.68 13.11
CA PHE A 136 -4.05 -7.07 14.44
C PHE A 136 -5.10 -5.96 14.51
N TRP A 137 -5.49 -5.61 15.72
CA TRP A 137 -6.44 -4.51 15.93
C TRP A 137 -5.81 -3.17 15.59
N ILE A 138 -6.53 -2.36 14.85
CA ILE A 138 -6.14 -1.00 14.50
C ILE A 138 -7.39 -0.11 14.44
N GLU A 139 -7.31 1.06 15.06
CA GLU A 139 -8.40 2.03 15.04
C GLU A 139 -8.62 2.59 13.65
N GLN A 140 -9.90 2.69 13.22
CA GLN A 140 -10.27 3.43 12.01
C GLN A 140 -10.19 4.92 12.30
N PRO A 141 -9.25 5.69 11.69
CA PRO A 141 -9.21 7.12 11.92
C PRO A 141 -10.42 7.82 11.29
N HIS A 142 -10.82 8.94 11.85
CA HIS A 142 -11.98 9.70 11.36
C HIS A 142 -11.78 10.12 9.89
N HIS A 143 -12.75 9.74 9.04
CA HIS A 143 -12.71 10.11 7.62
C HIS A 143 -13.25 11.53 7.42
N ILE A 144 -12.39 12.45 6.98
CA ILE A 144 -12.75 13.83 6.70
C ILE A 144 -13.63 13.91 5.44
N SER A 145 -14.72 14.68 5.49
CA SER A 145 -15.61 14.89 4.35
C SER A 145 -14.87 15.51 3.15
N HIS A 146 -15.20 15.05 1.95
CA HIS A 146 -14.72 15.65 0.71
C HIS A 146 -15.50 16.90 0.29
N ARG A 147 -16.56 17.27 1.01
CA ARG A 147 -17.39 18.42 0.70
C ARG A 147 -16.53 19.69 0.61
N GLY A 148 -16.73 20.48 -0.44
CA GLY A 148 -15.94 21.69 -0.70
C GLY A 148 -14.52 21.47 -1.24
N LYS A 149 -14.11 20.21 -1.42
CA LYS A 149 -12.81 19.82 -1.99
C LYS A 149 -13.04 19.20 -3.36
N SER A 150 -12.42 19.74 -4.41
CA SER A 150 -12.61 19.25 -5.77
C SER A 150 -11.29 19.14 -6.53
N LEU A 151 -11.29 18.26 -7.53
CA LEU A 151 -10.22 18.20 -8.51
C LEU A 151 -10.16 19.54 -9.25
N GLY A 152 -8.97 20.13 -9.37
CA GLY A 152 -8.80 21.48 -9.94
C GLY A 152 -8.73 22.59 -8.87
N ASN A 153 -9.27 22.38 -7.66
CA ASN A 153 -9.15 23.30 -6.53
C ASN A 153 -8.02 22.83 -5.56
N GLY A 154 -6.81 22.70 -6.11
CA GLY A 154 -5.63 22.27 -5.34
C GLY A 154 -5.58 20.78 -5.00
N TYR A 155 -6.56 19.97 -5.41
CA TYR A 155 -6.57 18.53 -5.23
C TYR A 155 -6.25 17.80 -6.54
N TYR A 156 -5.57 16.65 -6.43
CA TYR A 156 -5.07 15.91 -7.59
C TYR A 156 -5.66 14.50 -7.65
N CYS A 157 -5.82 14.00 -8.88
CA CYS A 157 -6.22 12.64 -9.19
C CYS A 157 -5.03 11.88 -9.78
N VAL A 158 -4.39 11.06 -8.95
CA VAL A 158 -3.23 10.24 -9.34
C VAL A 158 -3.73 8.92 -9.89
N VAL A 159 -4.01 8.87 -11.20
CA VAL A 159 -4.56 7.70 -11.90
C VAL A 159 -3.92 7.49 -13.27
N GLY A 160 -3.95 6.24 -13.77
CA GLY A 160 -3.41 5.89 -15.08
C GLY A 160 -4.21 6.48 -16.25
N ASN A 161 -5.52 6.70 -16.11
CA ASN A 161 -6.35 7.22 -17.19
C ASN A 161 -6.03 8.70 -17.48
N PRO A 162 -5.52 9.03 -18.68
CA PRO A 162 -5.11 10.39 -19.03
C PRO A 162 -6.27 11.41 -19.00
N ASN A 163 -7.50 10.95 -19.26
CA ASN A 163 -8.69 11.82 -19.27
C ASN A 163 -9.21 12.18 -17.86
N LYS A 164 -8.74 11.47 -16.82
CA LYS A 164 -9.16 11.70 -15.43
C LYS A 164 -8.07 12.30 -14.55
N ARG A 165 -6.82 12.34 -15.03
CA ARG A 165 -5.71 12.90 -14.27
C ARG A 165 -5.65 14.42 -14.42
N ASN A 166 -5.22 15.10 -13.36
CA ASN A 166 -4.94 16.51 -13.36
C ASN A 166 -3.59 16.78 -12.67
N GLY A 167 -2.96 17.88 -13.01
CA GLY A 167 -1.68 18.30 -12.45
C GLY A 167 -0.44 17.71 -13.13
N SER A 168 0.68 18.36 -12.90
CA SER A 168 2.00 17.93 -13.38
C SER A 168 2.54 16.79 -12.53
N LEU A 169 3.59 16.11 -13.02
CA LEU A 169 4.30 15.09 -12.25
C LEU A 169 4.83 15.62 -10.90
N LYS A 170 5.37 16.86 -10.91
CA LYS A 170 5.84 17.52 -9.69
C LYS A 170 4.71 17.65 -8.67
N LYS A 171 3.54 18.16 -9.08
CA LYS A 171 2.36 18.31 -8.20
C LYS A 171 1.88 16.97 -7.65
N TRP A 172 1.96 15.88 -8.44
CA TRP A 172 1.63 14.54 -7.97
C TRP A 172 2.62 14.04 -6.92
N LYS A 173 3.93 14.24 -7.18
CA LYS A 173 4.99 13.90 -6.22
C LYS A 173 4.80 14.61 -4.89
N ASP A 174 4.58 15.93 -4.95
CA ASP A 174 4.35 16.76 -3.76
C ASP A 174 3.09 16.28 -3.00
N ALA A 175 1.98 16.03 -3.71
CA ALA A 175 0.72 15.61 -3.11
C ALA A 175 0.76 14.19 -2.52
N MET A 176 1.58 13.30 -3.07
CA MET A 176 1.78 11.91 -2.58
C MET A 176 2.87 11.81 -1.51
N GLY A 177 3.72 12.85 -1.35
CA GLY A 177 4.92 12.76 -0.51
C GLY A 177 5.99 11.82 -1.08
N ILE A 178 6.07 11.69 -2.42
CA ILE A 178 6.94 10.75 -3.13
C ILE A 178 7.72 11.50 -4.21
N ASN A 179 9.03 11.63 -4.07
CA ASN A 179 9.88 12.39 -5.01
C ASN A 179 10.70 11.51 -5.98
N TRP A 180 10.89 10.22 -5.69
CA TRP A 180 11.77 9.32 -6.46
C TRP A 180 11.07 8.57 -7.59
N MET A 181 9.74 8.49 -7.60
CA MET A 181 8.98 7.70 -8.57
C MET A 181 8.74 8.41 -9.90
N THR A 182 8.60 7.62 -10.96
CA THR A 182 8.05 8.01 -12.25
C THR A 182 6.53 8.22 -12.14
N ARG A 183 5.90 8.73 -13.21
CA ARG A 183 4.44 8.90 -13.26
C ARG A 183 3.68 7.57 -13.17
N SER A 184 4.16 6.53 -13.86
CA SER A 184 3.54 5.20 -13.84
C SER A 184 3.60 4.56 -12.45
N GLU A 185 4.75 4.63 -11.80
CA GLU A 185 4.94 4.11 -10.45
C GLU A 185 4.06 4.83 -9.42
N LEU A 186 3.90 6.17 -9.52
CA LEU A 186 2.99 6.92 -8.65
C LEU A 186 1.53 6.48 -8.77
N VAL A 187 1.09 6.08 -9.96
CA VAL A 187 -0.29 5.61 -10.19
C VAL A 187 -0.57 4.33 -9.41
N GLU A 188 0.40 3.45 -9.27
CA GLU A 188 0.27 2.18 -8.57
C GLU A 188 0.59 2.27 -7.09
N SER A 189 1.35 3.28 -6.70
CA SER A 189 1.89 3.43 -5.35
C SER A 189 0.83 3.68 -4.27
N VAL A 190 1.10 3.14 -3.08
CA VAL A 190 0.44 3.49 -1.82
C VAL A 190 1.10 4.75 -1.25
N PRO A 191 0.34 5.77 -0.81
CA PRO A 191 0.93 6.92 -0.14
C PRO A 191 1.65 6.55 1.16
N PRO A 192 2.90 6.99 1.37
CA PRO A 192 3.67 6.65 2.58
C PRO A 192 2.96 6.95 3.90
N LYS A 193 2.19 8.04 3.96
CA LYS A 193 1.44 8.43 5.16
C LYS A 193 0.47 7.36 5.68
N TYR A 194 -0.03 6.48 4.80
CA TYR A 194 -0.96 5.43 5.20
C TYR A 194 -0.25 4.33 5.99
N THR A 195 0.83 3.83 5.45
CA THR A 195 1.63 2.78 6.12
C THR A 195 2.48 3.32 7.26
N GLU A 196 2.82 4.62 7.26
CA GLU A 196 3.38 5.30 8.42
C GLU A 196 2.40 5.28 9.61
N TYR A 197 1.12 5.58 9.36
CA TYR A 197 0.07 5.46 10.37
C TYR A 197 -0.06 4.02 10.90
N ILE A 198 -0.18 3.05 9.98
CA ILE A 198 -0.32 1.63 10.34
C ILE A 198 0.90 1.15 11.15
N GLY A 199 2.11 1.48 10.69
CA GLY A 199 3.34 1.09 11.38
C GLY A 199 3.45 1.67 12.79
N LYS A 200 3.10 2.95 12.97
CA LYS A 200 3.08 3.58 14.30
C LYS A 200 2.06 2.91 15.22
N LYS A 201 0.84 2.64 14.74
CA LYS A 201 -0.19 1.96 15.52
C LYS A 201 0.20 0.53 15.90
N TYR A 202 0.89 -0.18 15.00
CA TYR A 202 1.42 -1.51 15.32
C TYR A 202 2.47 -1.44 16.43
N LEU A 203 3.39 -0.45 16.39
CA LEU A 203 4.39 -0.26 17.45
C LEU A 203 3.76 0.12 18.79
N GLU A 204 2.73 0.98 18.78
CA GLU A 204 1.96 1.31 19.99
C GLU A 204 1.31 0.06 20.60
N TYR A 205 0.72 -0.81 19.78
CA TYR A 205 0.04 -2.02 20.22
C TYR A 205 1.00 -3.07 20.80
N TYR A 206 2.11 -3.36 20.10
CA TYR A 206 3.03 -4.45 20.49
C TYR A 206 4.15 -4.02 21.42
N TYR A 207 4.57 -2.77 21.38
CA TYR A 207 5.75 -2.31 22.11
C TYR A 207 5.44 -1.19 23.10
N GLY A 208 4.19 -0.73 23.18
CA GLY A 208 3.77 0.34 24.09
C GLY A 208 4.46 1.67 23.85
N ARG A 209 4.82 1.98 22.60
CA ARG A 209 5.62 3.15 22.21
C ARG A 209 4.84 4.15 21.37
#